data_e7ad37de14b9d2f68b92174164192794
#
_entry.id   e7ad37de14b9d2f68b92174164192794
#
_cell.length_a   1.000
_cell.length_b   1.000
_cell.length_c   1.000
_cell.angle_alpha   90.00
_cell.angle_beta   90.00
_cell.angle_gamma   90.00
#
_symmetry.space_group_name_H-M   'P 1'
#
loop_
_entity.id
_entity.type
_entity.pdbx_description
1 polymer ?
#
loop_
_entity_poly.entity_id
_entity_poly.type
_entity_poly.pdbx_seq_one_letter_code
_entity_poly.pdbx_strand_id
1 'polypeptide(L)'
;MRILLDSLTKTYGTGASGIHAVQNVSLAVPSNTVYGIIGKSGAGKSTLVRLISLLEKPDSGSVLYDDVRVDNSDKKTLIERRRRIGMIFQNFNLFGSRTAGENIAYPLEIVGASKQAIKNRTAELLELVGLAGREKAPISTLSGGQKQRIAIARALANKPDILFCDEATSALDPQTTRSILLLIRSIQKQMNLTVVMITHQMEVVRDICTHVAVLDEGRVAESGTVTDIFSRPKSAVTRDFLANLAVSAPALPEAAAFESSGGIHRSSEDGFVRWSKDGGKYILRFIGSNTGEPVLSRLSRLFNVEFNIRAGGIQHLSEGDVGTLVTDITGPADELGKALQWLESRGVIVEIEGENR
;
A
#
# COMPACT_ATOMS: atom_id res chain seq x y z
N MET A 1 -9.73 -14.03 7.30
CA MET A 1 -8.67 -15.09 7.26
C MET A 1 -7.31 -14.44 7.46
N ARG A 2 -6.56 -14.84 8.49
CA ARG A 2 -5.18 -14.41 8.76
C ARG A 2 -4.21 -15.21 7.89
N ILE A 3 -3.11 -14.58 7.43
CA ILE A 3 -2.03 -15.28 6.72
C ILE A 3 -0.77 -15.15 7.57
N LEU A 4 -0.09 -16.26 7.81
CA LEU A 4 1.20 -16.29 8.48
C LEU A 4 2.22 -16.99 7.59
N LEU A 5 3.36 -16.36 7.41
CA LEU A 5 4.51 -16.89 6.71
C LEU A 5 5.60 -17.16 7.74
N ASP A 6 6.14 -18.37 7.71
CA ASP A 6 7.24 -18.75 8.57
C ASP A 6 8.43 -19.19 7.73
N SER A 7 9.47 -18.37 7.74
CA SER A 7 10.79 -18.64 7.17
C SER A 7 10.76 -19.09 5.70
N LEU A 8 9.86 -18.49 4.88
CA LEU A 8 9.68 -18.85 3.48
C LEU A 8 10.93 -18.58 2.66
N THR A 9 11.34 -19.57 1.88
CA THR A 9 12.46 -19.45 0.93
C THR A 9 12.06 -20.01 -0.42
N LYS A 10 12.50 -19.33 -1.50
CA LYS A 10 12.32 -19.74 -2.87
C LYS A 10 13.49 -19.34 -3.73
N THR A 11 14.08 -20.31 -4.41
CA THR A 11 15.21 -20.13 -5.33
C THR A 11 14.84 -20.69 -6.70
N TYR A 12 15.17 -19.96 -7.75
CA TYR A 12 15.02 -20.40 -9.14
C TYR A 12 16.39 -20.70 -9.73
N GLY A 13 16.47 -21.77 -10.50
CA GLY A 13 17.74 -22.26 -11.06
C GLY A 13 18.48 -23.19 -10.10
N THR A 14 19.62 -23.72 -10.54
CA THR A 14 20.44 -24.66 -9.80
C THR A 14 21.90 -24.22 -9.72
N GLY A 15 22.60 -24.56 -8.65
CA GLY A 15 24.00 -24.22 -8.43
C GLY A 15 24.27 -22.74 -8.11
N ALA A 16 25.48 -22.28 -8.42
CA ALA A 16 25.96 -20.93 -8.09
C ALA A 16 25.23 -19.78 -8.84
N SER A 17 24.45 -20.11 -9.88
CA SER A 17 23.63 -19.14 -10.64
C SER A 17 22.18 -19.09 -10.18
N GLY A 18 21.82 -19.74 -9.10
CA GLY A 18 20.47 -19.72 -8.55
C GLY A 18 20.06 -18.31 -8.08
N ILE A 19 18.86 -17.87 -8.48
CA ILE A 19 18.28 -16.59 -8.04
C ILE A 19 17.45 -16.84 -6.78
N HIS A 20 17.89 -16.30 -5.65
CA HIS A 20 17.17 -16.34 -4.39
C HIS A 20 16.04 -15.29 -4.39
N ALA A 21 14.88 -15.66 -4.94
CA ALA A 21 13.77 -14.72 -5.10
C ALA A 21 13.05 -14.39 -3.78
N VAL A 22 13.02 -15.32 -2.82
CA VAL A 22 12.50 -15.13 -1.46
C VAL A 22 13.46 -15.81 -0.49
N GLN A 23 13.88 -15.11 0.56
CA GLN A 23 14.93 -15.55 1.47
C GLN A 23 14.47 -15.39 2.92
N ASN A 24 14.10 -16.52 3.56
CA ASN A 24 13.75 -16.58 4.98
C ASN A 24 12.69 -15.50 5.38
N VAL A 25 11.64 -15.35 4.57
CA VAL A 25 10.58 -14.37 4.82
C VAL A 25 9.60 -14.88 5.85
N SER A 26 9.51 -14.18 6.99
CA SER A 26 8.48 -14.36 8.01
C SER A 26 7.63 -13.10 8.08
N LEU A 27 6.30 -13.26 7.98
CA LEU A 27 5.36 -12.17 7.88
C LEU A 27 3.98 -12.57 8.39
N ALA A 28 3.31 -11.68 9.11
CA ALA A 28 1.93 -11.86 9.54
C ALA A 28 1.03 -10.84 8.86
N VAL A 29 0.02 -11.31 8.10
CA VAL A 29 -1.03 -10.49 7.52
C VAL A 29 -2.28 -10.66 8.38
N PRO A 30 -2.72 -9.61 9.11
CA PRO A 30 -3.93 -9.68 9.93
C PRO A 30 -5.17 -9.94 9.09
N SER A 31 -6.19 -10.61 9.67
CA SER A 31 -7.48 -10.82 9.01
C SER A 31 -8.22 -9.49 8.81
N ASN A 32 -9.02 -9.43 7.75
CA ASN A 32 -9.91 -8.29 7.46
C ASN A 32 -9.18 -6.94 7.33
N THR A 33 -7.97 -6.96 6.80
CA THR A 33 -7.14 -5.77 6.56
C THR A 33 -6.80 -5.62 5.09
N VAL A 34 -6.34 -4.43 4.71
CA VAL A 34 -5.63 -4.20 3.45
C VAL A 34 -4.14 -4.14 3.77
N TYR A 35 -3.40 -5.13 3.35
CA TYR A 35 -1.97 -5.29 3.61
C TYR A 35 -1.16 -4.99 2.35
N GLY A 36 -0.27 -4.00 2.40
CA GLY A 36 0.63 -3.66 1.31
C GLY A 36 1.91 -4.50 1.33
N ILE A 37 2.35 -4.96 0.16
CA ILE A 37 3.69 -5.52 -0.04
C ILE A 37 4.37 -4.64 -1.09
N ILE A 38 5.39 -3.90 -0.70
CA ILE A 38 6.13 -3.00 -1.59
C ILE A 38 7.58 -3.43 -1.73
N GLY A 39 8.24 -2.93 -2.76
CA GLY A 39 9.64 -3.18 -3.04
C GLY A 39 10.00 -2.77 -4.46
N LYS A 40 11.28 -2.59 -4.72
CA LYS A 40 11.80 -2.30 -6.08
C LYS A 40 11.49 -3.45 -7.04
N SER A 41 11.63 -3.21 -8.35
CA SER A 41 11.56 -4.28 -9.33
C SER A 41 12.60 -5.36 -9.00
N GLY A 42 12.23 -6.64 -9.08
CA GLY A 42 13.13 -7.74 -8.71
C GLY A 42 13.22 -8.05 -7.21
N ALA A 43 12.59 -7.29 -6.31
CA ALA A 43 12.63 -7.54 -4.85
C ALA A 43 11.96 -8.85 -4.39
N GLY A 44 11.38 -9.65 -5.28
CA GLY A 44 10.74 -10.94 -4.94
C GLY A 44 9.24 -10.87 -4.70
N LYS A 45 8.59 -9.71 -4.87
CA LYS A 45 7.14 -9.51 -4.58
C LYS A 45 6.23 -10.51 -5.30
N SER A 46 6.36 -10.65 -6.61
CA SER A 46 5.50 -11.57 -7.40
C SER A 46 5.73 -13.03 -7.04
N THR A 47 6.98 -13.40 -6.71
CA THR A 47 7.28 -14.75 -6.19
C THR A 47 6.61 -14.96 -4.85
N LEU A 48 6.75 -14.01 -3.92
CA LEU A 48 6.11 -14.10 -2.61
C LEU A 48 4.60 -14.29 -2.73
N VAL A 49 3.93 -13.51 -3.62
CA VAL A 49 2.49 -13.66 -3.88
C VAL A 49 2.13 -15.03 -4.42
N ARG A 50 2.91 -15.59 -5.35
CA ARG A 50 2.66 -16.95 -5.87
C ARG A 50 2.76 -18.00 -4.78
N LEU A 51 3.70 -17.85 -3.83
CA LEU A 51 3.81 -18.73 -2.68
C LEU A 51 2.60 -18.60 -1.75
N ILE A 52 2.25 -17.36 -1.37
CA ILE A 52 1.14 -17.09 -0.46
C ILE A 52 -0.21 -17.50 -1.07
N SER A 53 -0.43 -17.23 -2.38
CA SER A 53 -1.64 -17.63 -3.10
C SER A 53 -1.69 -19.10 -3.46
N LEU A 54 -0.71 -19.90 -3.03
CA LEU A 54 -0.60 -21.33 -3.28
C LEU A 54 -0.46 -21.69 -4.76
N LEU A 55 -0.07 -20.75 -5.61
CA LEU A 55 0.21 -21.01 -7.03
C LEU A 55 1.54 -21.74 -7.22
N GLU A 56 2.45 -21.54 -6.28
CA GLU A 56 3.77 -22.17 -6.25
C GLU A 56 4.09 -22.69 -4.85
N LYS A 57 4.94 -23.73 -4.76
CA LYS A 57 5.41 -24.26 -3.48
C LYS A 57 6.71 -23.58 -3.06
N PRO A 58 6.89 -23.25 -1.76
CA PRO A 58 8.17 -22.84 -1.24
C PRO A 58 9.17 -24.00 -1.27
N ASP A 59 10.46 -23.67 -1.29
CA ASP A 59 11.54 -24.67 -1.15
C ASP A 59 11.73 -25.04 0.33
N SER A 60 11.52 -24.05 1.23
CA SER A 60 11.48 -24.26 2.68
C SER A 60 10.56 -23.25 3.36
N GLY A 61 10.28 -23.50 4.65
CA GLY A 61 9.34 -22.71 5.43
C GLY A 61 7.89 -23.18 5.29
N SER A 62 6.94 -22.35 5.69
CA SER A 62 5.52 -22.70 5.63
C SER A 62 4.60 -21.49 5.44
N VAL A 63 3.44 -21.72 4.80
CA VAL A 63 2.32 -20.79 4.69
C VAL A 63 1.16 -21.33 5.52
N LEU A 64 0.64 -20.49 6.42
CA LEU A 64 -0.51 -20.86 7.25
C LEU A 64 -1.67 -19.87 6.99
N TYR A 65 -2.89 -20.40 6.92
CA TYR A 65 -4.15 -19.65 6.91
C TYR A 65 -4.93 -20.00 8.19
N ASP A 66 -5.21 -18.98 9.03
CA ASP A 66 -5.84 -19.15 10.35
C ASP A 66 -5.16 -20.28 11.16
N ASP A 67 -3.82 -20.27 11.23
CA ASP A 67 -2.97 -21.24 11.93
C ASP A 67 -2.93 -22.66 11.32
N VAL A 68 -3.59 -22.89 10.21
CA VAL A 68 -3.54 -24.17 9.48
C VAL A 68 -2.53 -24.07 8.34
N ARG A 69 -1.53 -24.95 8.36
CA ARG A 69 -0.54 -25.04 7.26
C ARG A 69 -1.23 -25.44 5.95
N VAL A 70 -0.96 -24.70 4.86
CA VAL A 70 -1.69 -24.84 3.59
C VAL A 70 -0.80 -25.23 2.41
N ASP A 71 0.51 -24.95 2.44
CA ASP A 71 1.46 -25.18 1.35
C ASP A 71 1.77 -26.66 1.10
N ASN A 72 1.55 -27.53 2.09
CA ASN A 72 1.76 -28.98 2.02
C ASN A 72 0.47 -29.79 1.80
N SER A 73 -0.65 -29.12 1.49
CA SER A 73 -1.93 -29.78 1.26
C SER A 73 -1.91 -30.69 0.05
N ASP A 74 -2.72 -31.75 0.05
CA ASP A 74 -2.95 -32.58 -1.12
C ASP A 74 -3.61 -31.80 -2.27
N LYS A 75 -3.60 -32.36 -3.48
CA LYS A 75 -4.09 -31.69 -4.68
C LYS A 75 -5.56 -31.27 -4.58
N LYS A 76 -6.43 -32.09 -3.94
CA LYS A 76 -7.86 -31.81 -3.80
C LYS A 76 -8.08 -30.63 -2.87
N THR A 77 -7.51 -30.69 -1.68
CA THR A 77 -7.55 -29.61 -0.68
C THR A 77 -6.96 -28.32 -1.23
N LEU A 78 -5.85 -28.39 -1.99
CA LEU A 78 -5.23 -27.23 -2.62
C LEU A 78 -6.18 -26.55 -3.63
N ILE A 79 -6.91 -27.33 -4.45
CA ILE A 79 -7.91 -26.78 -5.38
C ILE A 79 -9.04 -26.09 -4.61
N GLU A 80 -9.55 -26.70 -3.54
CA GLU A 80 -10.61 -26.11 -2.71
C GLU A 80 -10.17 -24.81 -2.06
N ARG A 81 -8.94 -24.75 -1.54
CA ARG A 81 -8.36 -23.53 -0.98
C ARG A 81 -8.19 -22.43 -2.01
N ARG A 82 -7.68 -22.75 -3.22
CA ARG A 82 -7.55 -21.78 -4.32
C ARG A 82 -8.88 -21.19 -4.78
N ARG A 83 -9.98 -21.94 -4.67
CA ARG A 83 -11.35 -21.41 -4.96
C ARG A 83 -11.76 -20.29 -4.02
N ARG A 84 -11.19 -20.25 -2.81
CA ARG A 84 -11.42 -19.19 -1.81
C ARG A 84 -10.39 -18.06 -1.87
N ILE A 85 -9.59 -18.02 -2.92
CA ILE A 85 -8.64 -16.96 -3.20
C ILE A 85 -9.08 -16.24 -4.47
N GLY A 86 -9.27 -14.93 -4.38
CA GLY A 86 -9.44 -14.04 -5.53
C GLY A 86 -8.09 -13.47 -5.95
N MET A 87 -7.89 -13.29 -7.26
CA MET A 87 -6.67 -12.67 -7.78
C MET A 87 -6.99 -11.66 -8.88
N ILE A 88 -6.46 -10.46 -8.74
CA ILE A 88 -6.52 -9.37 -9.70
C ILE A 88 -5.10 -9.18 -10.23
N PHE A 89 -4.94 -9.26 -11.54
CA PHE A 89 -3.64 -9.17 -12.22
C PHE A 89 -3.43 -7.78 -12.84
N GLN A 90 -2.20 -7.40 -13.02
CA GLN A 90 -1.78 -6.13 -13.62
C GLN A 90 -2.42 -5.86 -14.99
N ASN A 91 -2.50 -6.86 -15.88
CA ASN A 91 -3.04 -6.74 -17.23
C ASN A 91 -4.49 -7.21 -17.34
N PHE A 92 -5.30 -7.12 -16.28
CA PHE A 92 -6.69 -7.57 -16.17
C PHE A 92 -6.90 -9.08 -16.43
N ASN A 93 -6.14 -9.69 -17.32
CA ASN A 93 -6.23 -11.09 -17.77
C ASN A 93 -7.66 -11.52 -18.12
N LEU A 94 -8.44 -10.64 -18.76
CA LEU A 94 -9.79 -10.93 -19.22
C LEU A 94 -9.76 -11.70 -20.54
N PHE A 95 -10.71 -12.63 -20.70
CA PHE A 95 -10.91 -13.34 -21.95
C PHE A 95 -11.53 -12.40 -23.00
N GLY A 96 -10.78 -12.02 -24.02
CA GLY A 96 -11.23 -11.13 -25.08
C GLY A 96 -12.37 -11.71 -25.93
N SER A 97 -12.48 -13.05 -25.99
CA SER A 97 -13.55 -13.78 -26.72
C SER A 97 -14.85 -13.89 -25.90
N ARG A 98 -14.87 -13.46 -24.65
CA ARG A 98 -16.04 -13.51 -23.75
C ARG A 98 -16.55 -12.10 -23.45
N THR A 99 -17.85 -11.99 -23.17
CA THR A 99 -18.46 -10.75 -22.68
C THR A 99 -18.03 -10.44 -21.23
N ALA A 100 -18.41 -9.27 -20.74
CA ALA A 100 -18.18 -8.87 -19.34
C ALA A 100 -18.81 -9.86 -18.35
N GLY A 101 -20.08 -10.23 -18.57
CA GLY A 101 -20.78 -11.21 -17.74
C GLY A 101 -20.17 -12.60 -17.81
N GLU A 102 -19.77 -13.07 -18.98
CA GLU A 102 -19.13 -14.38 -19.16
C GLU A 102 -17.73 -14.44 -18.50
N ASN A 103 -16.99 -13.33 -18.45
CA ASN A 103 -15.75 -13.26 -17.67
C ASN A 103 -15.99 -13.44 -16.17
N ILE A 104 -17.05 -12.84 -15.63
CA ILE A 104 -17.42 -12.97 -14.21
C ILE A 104 -17.98 -14.38 -13.93
N ALA A 105 -18.74 -14.95 -14.86
CA ALA A 105 -19.34 -16.28 -14.75
C ALA A 105 -18.28 -17.41 -14.75
N TYR A 106 -17.15 -17.21 -15.43
CA TYR A 106 -16.17 -18.27 -15.67
C TYR A 106 -15.70 -19.02 -14.41
N PRO A 107 -15.32 -18.38 -13.29
CA PRO A 107 -14.97 -19.11 -12.06
C PRO A 107 -16.12 -19.95 -11.52
N LEU A 108 -17.37 -19.52 -11.67
CA LEU A 108 -18.57 -20.22 -11.24
C LEU A 108 -18.87 -21.43 -12.14
N GLU A 109 -18.59 -21.32 -13.44
CA GLU A 109 -18.68 -22.44 -14.40
C GLU A 109 -17.70 -23.56 -14.00
N ILE A 110 -16.46 -23.21 -13.66
CA ILE A 110 -15.43 -24.17 -13.23
C ILE A 110 -15.85 -24.95 -11.98
N VAL A 111 -16.52 -24.31 -11.04
CA VAL A 111 -16.98 -25.00 -9.81
C VAL A 111 -18.28 -25.77 -9.99
N GLY A 112 -18.90 -25.71 -11.19
CA GLY A 112 -20.11 -26.44 -11.52
C GLY A 112 -21.38 -25.80 -10.93
N ALA A 113 -21.40 -24.48 -10.73
CA ALA A 113 -22.57 -23.78 -10.24
C ALA A 113 -23.76 -23.87 -11.23
N SER A 114 -25.01 -23.87 -10.74
CA SER A 114 -26.16 -23.89 -11.59
C SER A 114 -26.29 -22.62 -12.44
N LYS A 115 -26.89 -22.69 -13.62
CA LYS A 115 -27.11 -21.55 -14.52
C LYS A 115 -27.81 -20.37 -13.81
N GLN A 116 -28.79 -20.68 -12.93
CA GLN A 116 -29.50 -19.65 -12.19
C GLN A 116 -28.59 -18.97 -11.14
N ALA A 117 -27.78 -19.75 -10.41
CA ALA A 117 -26.81 -19.22 -9.45
C ALA A 117 -25.75 -18.33 -10.15
N ILE A 118 -25.24 -18.76 -11.30
CA ILE A 118 -24.32 -17.99 -12.12
C ILE A 118 -24.94 -16.67 -12.54
N LYS A 119 -26.16 -16.69 -13.09
CA LYS A 119 -26.88 -15.49 -13.53
C LYS A 119 -27.06 -14.49 -12.40
N ASN A 120 -27.57 -14.97 -11.23
CA ASN A 120 -27.83 -14.12 -10.08
C ASN A 120 -26.51 -13.50 -9.53
N ARG A 121 -25.47 -14.33 -9.37
CA ARG A 121 -24.19 -13.85 -8.84
C ARG A 121 -23.49 -12.89 -9.79
N THR A 122 -23.57 -13.11 -11.11
CA THR A 122 -23.01 -12.21 -12.09
C THR A 122 -23.69 -10.84 -12.06
N ALA A 123 -25.02 -10.79 -11.97
CA ALA A 123 -25.77 -9.54 -11.86
C ALA A 123 -25.42 -8.78 -10.57
N GLU A 124 -25.37 -9.47 -9.41
CA GLU A 124 -24.96 -8.92 -8.13
C GLU A 124 -23.55 -8.27 -8.20
N LEU A 125 -22.61 -8.98 -8.83
CA LEU A 125 -21.22 -8.49 -8.94
C LEU A 125 -21.08 -7.33 -9.90
N LEU A 126 -21.84 -7.31 -11.01
CA LEU A 126 -21.88 -6.16 -11.92
C LEU A 126 -22.45 -4.92 -11.23
N GLU A 127 -23.47 -5.08 -10.41
CA GLU A 127 -24.01 -3.99 -9.60
C GLU A 127 -22.97 -3.50 -8.57
N LEU A 128 -22.32 -4.42 -7.84
CA LEU A 128 -21.29 -4.12 -6.85
C LEU A 128 -20.14 -3.27 -7.41
N VAL A 129 -19.72 -3.55 -8.67
CA VAL A 129 -18.64 -2.80 -9.30
C VAL A 129 -19.13 -1.60 -10.14
N GLY A 130 -20.43 -1.26 -10.09
CA GLY A 130 -21.04 -0.12 -10.77
C GLY A 130 -21.11 -0.29 -12.30
N LEU A 131 -21.33 -1.52 -12.79
CA LEU A 131 -21.47 -1.87 -14.19
C LEU A 131 -22.77 -2.64 -14.49
N ALA A 132 -23.84 -2.38 -13.71
CA ALA A 132 -25.16 -2.96 -13.97
C ALA A 132 -25.61 -2.75 -15.44
N GLY A 133 -26.20 -3.78 -16.04
CA GLY A 133 -26.64 -3.76 -17.46
C GLY A 133 -25.53 -3.92 -18.51
N ARG A 134 -24.28 -4.20 -18.10
CA ARG A 134 -23.14 -4.41 -19.00
C ARG A 134 -22.78 -5.87 -19.23
N GLU A 135 -23.63 -6.84 -18.84
CA GLU A 135 -23.34 -8.29 -18.95
C GLU A 135 -22.94 -8.72 -20.37
N LYS A 136 -23.59 -8.16 -21.38
CA LYS A 136 -23.38 -8.53 -22.81
C LYS A 136 -22.29 -7.69 -23.46
N ALA A 137 -21.66 -6.74 -22.77
CA ALA A 137 -20.65 -5.86 -23.34
C ALA A 137 -19.39 -6.66 -23.72
N PRO A 138 -18.90 -6.57 -24.97
CA PRO A 138 -17.61 -7.12 -25.36
C PRO A 138 -16.47 -6.42 -24.60
N ILE A 139 -15.45 -7.17 -24.20
CA ILE A 139 -14.31 -6.60 -23.43
C ILE A 139 -13.57 -5.52 -24.24
N SER A 140 -13.51 -5.63 -25.54
CA SER A 140 -12.88 -4.65 -26.45
C SER A 140 -13.51 -3.25 -26.37
N THR A 141 -14.80 -3.16 -26.02
CA THR A 141 -15.53 -1.89 -25.94
C THR A 141 -15.43 -1.18 -24.58
N LEU A 142 -14.80 -1.83 -23.59
CA LEU A 142 -14.69 -1.31 -22.25
C LEU A 142 -13.41 -0.47 -22.07
N SER A 143 -13.52 0.63 -21.30
CA SER A 143 -12.36 1.42 -20.87
C SER A 143 -11.45 0.60 -19.94
N GLY A 144 -10.20 1.06 -19.71
CA GLY A 144 -9.27 0.42 -18.77
C GLY A 144 -9.86 0.26 -17.37
N GLY A 145 -10.47 1.31 -16.82
CA GLY A 145 -11.14 1.26 -15.52
C GLY A 145 -12.34 0.32 -15.49
N GLN A 146 -13.12 0.23 -16.56
CA GLN A 146 -14.22 -0.73 -16.67
C GLN A 146 -13.70 -2.17 -16.74
N LYS A 147 -12.62 -2.43 -17.50
CA LYS A 147 -11.96 -3.75 -17.54
C LYS A 147 -11.46 -4.15 -16.15
N GLN A 148 -10.87 -3.21 -15.41
CA GLN A 148 -10.43 -3.46 -14.04
C GLN A 148 -11.60 -3.81 -13.10
N ARG A 149 -12.73 -3.11 -13.21
CA ARG A 149 -13.95 -3.44 -12.45
C ARG A 149 -14.47 -4.84 -12.75
N ILE A 150 -14.45 -5.27 -14.04
CA ILE A 150 -14.79 -6.65 -14.40
C ILE A 150 -13.79 -7.65 -13.81
N ALA A 151 -12.49 -7.36 -13.84
CA ALA A 151 -11.47 -8.23 -13.22
C ALA A 151 -11.68 -8.38 -11.70
N ILE A 152 -12.03 -7.28 -11.01
CA ILE A 152 -12.42 -7.31 -9.59
C ILE A 152 -13.66 -8.19 -9.39
N ALA A 153 -14.75 -7.97 -10.16
CA ALA A 153 -15.96 -8.77 -10.06
C ALA A 153 -15.70 -10.26 -10.27
N ARG A 154 -14.88 -10.61 -11.28
CA ARG A 154 -14.46 -11.99 -11.55
C ARG A 154 -13.70 -12.60 -10.37
N ALA A 155 -12.78 -11.86 -9.76
CA ALA A 155 -12.00 -12.32 -8.61
C ALA A 155 -12.90 -12.60 -7.38
N LEU A 156 -14.05 -11.91 -7.27
CA LEU A 156 -15.01 -12.06 -6.18
C LEU A 156 -16.09 -13.14 -6.43
N ALA A 157 -16.10 -13.77 -7.61
CA ALA A 157 -17.20 -14.66 -8.05
C ALA A 157 -17.43 -15.81 -7.04
N ASN A 158 -16.38 -16.48 -6.61
CA ASN A 158 -16.43 -17.63 -5.69
C ASN A 158 -16.48 -17.23 -4.20
N LYS A 159 -16.80 -15.98 -3.85
CA LYS A 159 -16.82 -15.48 -2.47
C LYS A 159 -15.51 -15.79 -1.73
N PRO A 160 -14.38 -15.24 -2.18
CA PRO A 160 -13.08 -15.52 -1.58
C PRO A 160 -12.99 -14.99 -0.15
N ASP A 161 -12.05 -15.52 0.63
CA ASP A 161 -11.65 -14.99 1.93
C ASP A 161 -10.45 -14.04 1.82
N ILE A 162 -9.63 -14.27 0.79
CA ILE A 162 -8.42 -13.51 0.51
C ILE A 162 -8.48 -12.97 -0.92
N LEU A 163 -8.12 -11.71 -1.11
CA LEU A 163 -8.00 -11.06 -2.40
C LEU A 163 -6.57 -10.57 -2.60
N PHE A 164 -5.86 -11.12 -3.57
CA PHE A 164 -4.57 -10.62 -4.01
C PHE A 164 -4.75 -9.63 -5.14
N CYS A 165 -4.07 -8.49 -5.06
CA CYS A 165 -4.06 -7.43 -6.07
C CYS A 165 -2.60 -7.23 -6.51
N ASP A 166 -2.24 -7.81 -7.66
CA ASP A 166 -0.89 -7.70 -8.21
C ASP A 166 -0.83 -6.53 -9.20
N GLU A 167 -0.24 -5.40 -8.74
CA GLU A 167 -0.13 -4.14 -9.49
C GLU A 167 -1.45 -3.71 -10.17
N ALA A 168 -2.56 -3.89 -9.48
CA ALA A 168 -3.92 -3.78 -9.99
C ALA A 168 -4.29 -2.40 -10.58
N THR A 169 -3.45 -1.38 -10.41
CA THR A 169 -3.72 0.00 -10.85
C THR A 169 -2.62 0.61 -11.71
N SER A 170 -1.53 -0.11 -11.97
CA SER A 170 -0.35 0.42 -12.68
C SER A 170 -0.60 0.88 -14.13
N ALA A 171 -1.66 0.36 -14.77
CA ALA A 171 -2.02 0.68 -16.14
C ALA A 171 -3.15 1.72 -16.25
N LEU A 172 -3.53 2.39 -15.14
CA LEU A 172 -4.65 3.30 -15.07
C LEU A 172 -4.17 4.73 -14.80
N ASP A 173 -4.96 5.71 -15.24
CA ASP A 173 -4.74 7.11 -14.88
C ASP A 173 -4.98 7.36 -13.36
N PRO A 174 -4.44 8.43 -12.77
CA PRO A 174 -4.53 8.68 -11.33
C PRO A 174 -5.97 8.74 -10.79
N GLN A 175 -6.90 9.37 -11.52
CA GLN A 175 -8.29 9.50 -11.10
C GLN A 175 -9.00 8.13 -11.09
N THR A 176 -8.79 7.34 -12.13
CA THR A 176 -9.33 5.98 -12.20
C THR A 176 -8.70 5.09 -11.14
N THR A 177 -7.38 5.19 -10.92
CA THR A 177 -6.67 4.49 -9.84
C THR A 177 -7.34 4.73 -8.49
N ARG A 178 -7.53 6.00 -8.10
CA ARG A 178 -8.20 6.37 -6.85
C ARG A 178 -9.60 5.76 -6.74
N SER A 179 -10.39 5.82 -7.82
CA SER A 179 -11.73 5.21 -7.86
C SER A 179 -11.71 3.70 -7.64
N ILE A 180 -10.74 2.99 -8.24
CA ILE A 180 -10.56 1.53 -8.07
C ILE A 180 -10.10 1.20 -6.65
N LEU A 181 -9.18 1.95 -6.08
CA LEU A 181 -8.71 1.74 -4.70
C LEU A 181 -9.84 1.91 -3.69
N LEU A 182 -10.66 2.95 -3.83
CA LEU A 182 -11.84 3.17 -2.99
C LEU A 182 -12.86 2.04 -3.13
N LEU A 183 -13.07 1.52 -4.36
CA LEU A 183 -13.93 0.37 -4.61
C LEU A 183 -13.39 -0.88 -3.88
N ILE A 184 -12.10 -1.20 -3.99
CA ILE A 184 -11.47 -2.33 -3.30
C ILE A 184 -11.63 -2.19 -1.79
N ARG A 185 -11.41 -0.99 -1.23
CA ARG A 185 -11.59 -0.71 0.21
C ARG A 185 -13.03 -0.90 0.67
N SER A 186 -14.01 -0.44 -0.13
CA SER A 186 -15.43 -0.65 0.15
C SER A 186 -15.79 -2.13 0.16
N ILE A 187 -15.35 -2.89 -0.84
CA ILE A 187 -15.56 -4.34 -0.97
C ILE A 187 -14.91 -5.08 0.21
N GLN A 188 -13.68 -4.70 0.56
CA GLN A 188 -12.95 -5.29 1.69
C GLN A 188 -13.76 -5.18 2.98
N LYS A 189 -14.31 -3.99 3.28
CA LYS A 189 -15.14 -3.75 4.48
C LYS A 189 -16.48 -4.52 4.42
N GLN A 190 -17.17 -4.46 3.28
CA GLN A 190 -18.48 -5.08 3.11
C GLN A 190 -18.42 -6.61 3.19
N MET A 191 -17.35 -7.23 2.67
CA MET A 191 -17.20 -8.68 2.60
C MET A 191 -16.26 -9.24 3.66
N ASN A 192 -15.70 -8.41 4.55
CA ASN A 192 -14.69 -8.80 5.55
C ASN A 192 -13.49 -9.56 4.94
N LEU A 193 -13.00 -9.09 3.79
CA LEU A 193 -11.88 -9.71 3.08
C LEU A 193 -10.54 -9.38 3.73
N THR A 194 -9.59 -10.29 3.62
CA THR A 194 -8.18 -9.97 3.75
C THR A 194 -7.65 -9.64 2.36
N VAL A 195 -7.18 -8.42 2.16
CA VAL A 195 -6.65 -7.95 0.87
C VAL A 195 -5.13 -7.83 0.97
N VAL A 196 -4.41 -8.45 0.04
CA VAL A 196 -2.95 -8.31 -0.09
C VAL A 196 -2.67 -7.55 -1.38
N MET A 197 -2.17 -6.33 -1.24
CA MET A 197 -1.88 -5.41 -2.33
C MET A 197 -0.40 -5.40 -2.63
N ILE A 198 -0.01 -5.79 -3.85
CA ILE A 198 1.35 -5.70 -4.34
C ILE A 198 1.46 -4.45 -5.18
N THR A 199 2.41 -3.60 -4.85
CA THR A 199 2.65 -2.36 -5.59
C THR A 199 4.09 -1.89 -5.42
N HIS A 200 4.54 -1.04 -6.32
CA HIS A 200 5.76 -0.24 -6.16
C HIS A 200 5.44 1.22 -5.84
N GLN A 201 4.14 1.58 -5.73
CA GLN A 201 3.64 2.93 -5.49
C GLN A 201 3.29 3.11 -4.01
N MET A 202 4.02 3.98 -3.33
CA MET A 202 3.78 4.30 -1.91
C MET A 202 2.45 5.02 -1.69
N GLU A 203 1.97 5.77 -2.69
CA GLU A 203 0.67 6.46 -2.68
C GLU A 203 -0.47 5.44 -2.49
N VAL A 204 -0.40 4.30 -3.17
CA VAL A 204 -1.39 3.22 -3.02
C VAL A 204 -1.40 2.69 -1.58
N VAL A 205 -0.21 2.51 -0.99
CA VAL A 205 -0.08 2.06 0.40
C VAL A 205 -0.68 3.08 1.36
N ARG A 206 -0.33 4.36 1.19
CA ARG A 206 -0.85 5.48 1.98
C ARG A 206 -2.37 5.54 1.96
N ASP A 207 -2.98 5.42 0.76
CA ASP A 207 -4.39 5.71 0.55
C ASP A 207 -5.33 4.63 1.07
N ILE A 208 -4.92 3.35 1.03
CA ILE A 208 -5.85 2.26 1.39
C ILE A 208 -5.31 1.20 2.33
N CYS A 209 -3.98 1.03 2.48
CA CYS A 209 -3.44 -0.02 3.34
C CYS A 209 -3.50 0.39 4.82
N THR A 210 -3.63 -0.60 5.70
CA THR A 210 -3.51 -0.45 7.16
C THR A 210 -2.13 -0.91 7.63
N HIS A 211 -1.57 -1.90 6.95
CA HIS A 211 -0.25 -2.48 7.23
C HIS A 211 0.56 -2.58 5.95
N VAL A 212 1.88 -2.62 6.08
CA VAL A 212 2.78 -2.76 4.94
C VAL A 212 4.03 -3.55 5.31
N ALA A 213 4.54 -4.32 4.35
CA ALA A 213 5.89 -4.89 4.37
C ALA A 213 6.69 -4.34 3.20
N VAL A 214 7.90 -3.91 3.48
CA VAL A 214 8.88 -3.46 2.50
C VAL A 214 9.81 -4.64 2.20
N LEU A 215 9.79 -5.10 0.96
CA LEU A 215 10.69 -6.14 0.47
C LEU A 215 11.91 -5.52 -0.21
N ASP A 216 13.07 -6.09 0.10
CA ASP A 216 14.33 -5.80 -0.58
C ASP A 216 15.14 -7.08 -0.73
N GLU A 217 15.66 -7.34 -1.93
CA GLU A 217 16.47 -8.51 -2.27
C GLU A 217 15.93 -9.86 -1.72
N GLY A 218 14.62 -10.06 -1.84
CA GLY A 218 13.93 -11.28 -1.38
C GLY A 218 13.71 -11.36 0.13
N ARG A 219 13.97 -10.31 0.91
CA ARG A 219 13.81 -10.27 2.37
C ARG A 219 12.83 -9.18 2.78
N VAL A 220 12.26 -9.30 3.96
CA VAL A 220 11.50 -8.23 4.59
C VAL A 220 12.50 -7.27 5.24
N ALA A 221 12.66 -6.07 4.66
CA ALA A 221 13.50 -5.03 5.21
C ALA A 221 12.83 -4.34 6.41
N GLU A 222 11.49 -4.16 6.33
CA GLU A 222 10.71 -3.57 7.40
C GLU A 222 9.22 -3.94 7.24
N SER A 223 8.49 -4.06 8.35
CA SER A 223 7.04 -4.25 8.32
C SER A 223 6.38 -3.63 9.56
N GLY A 224 5.13 -3.16 9.41
CA GLY A 224 4.38 -2.54 10.49
C GLY A 224 3.07 -1.94 10.00
N THR A 225 2.43 -1.12 10.86
CA THR A 225 1.32 -0.28 10.42
C THR A 225 1.81 0.78 9.44
N VAL A 226 0.93 1.24 8.54
CA VAL A 226 1.30 2.31 7.61
C VAL A 226 1.71 3.57 8.38
N THR A 227 1.03 3.87 9.49
CA THR A 227 1.37 5.00 10.36
C THR A 227 2.80 4.89 10.92
N ASP A 228 3.22 3.70 11.41
CA ASP A 228 4.57 3.50 11.93
C ASP A 228 5.63 3.67 10.84
N ILE A 229 5.41 3.05 9.68
CA ILE A 229 6.33 3.10 8.53
C ILE A 229 6.50 4.54 8.03
N PHE A 230 5.42 5.32 7.97
CA PHE A 230 5.46 6.72 7.52
C PHE A 230 6.04 7.67 8.58
N SER A 231 5.79 7.40 9.86
CA SER A 231 6.24 8.28 10.95
C SER A 231 7.64 7.94 11.48
N ARG A 232 8.04 6.66 11.45
CA ARG A 232 9.30 6.16 12.04
C ARG A 232 9.96 5.11 11.16
N PRO A 233 10.36 5.43 9.91
CA PRO A 233 11.02 4.46 9.03
C PRO A 233 12.39 4.04 9.59
N LYS A 234 12.57 2.74 9.81
CA LYS A 234 13.80 2.17 10.40
C LYS A 234 14.82 1.79 9.34
N SER A 235 14.38 1.19 8.22
CA SER A 235 15.29 0.74 7.17
C SER A 235 15.66 1.88 6.22
N ALA A 236 16.88 1.85 5.67
CA ALA A 236 17.31 2.79 4.63
C ALA A 236 16.41 2.68 3.40
N VAL A 237 16.02 1.45 3.01
CA VAL A 237 15.15 1.20 1.86
C VAL A 237 13.78 1.85 2.05
N THR A 238 13.20 1.79 3.26
CA THR A 238 11.91 2.45 3.57
C THR A 238 12.06 3.97 3.47
N ARG A 239 13.16 4.53 4.01
CA ARG A 239 13.43 5.97 3.89
C ARG A 239 13.54 6.42 2.43
N ASP A 240 14.23 5.64 1.58
CA ASP A 240 14.34 5.92 0.15
C ASP A 240 12.97 5.91 -0.55
N PHE A 241 12.10 4.94 -0.22
CA PHE A 241 10.74 4.91 -0.76
C PHE A 241 9.93 6.14 -0.37
N LEU A 242 10.02 6.57 0.89
CA LEU A 242 9.30 7.75 1.39
C LEU A 242 9.88 9.06 0.83
N ALA A 243 11.19 9.15 0.65
CA ALA A 243 11.83 10.32 0.04
C ALA A 243 11.37 10.52 -1.41
N ASN A 244 11.16 9.44 -2.16
CA ASN A 244 10.67 9.49 -3.53
C ASN A 244 9.21 9.98 -3.63
N LEU A 245 8.38 9.78 -2.61
CA LEU A 245 7.05 10.38 -2.53
C LEU A 245 7.10 11.91 -2.55
N ALA A 246 8.06 12.49 -1.84
CA ALA A 246 8.22 13.94 -1.78
C ALA A 246 8.72 14.56 -3.11
N VAL A 247 9.31 13.74 -3.99
CA VAL A 247 9.88 14.18 -5.28
C VAL A 247 8.90 13.97 -6.44
N SER A 248 7.93 13.04 -6.31
CA SER A 248 7.05 12.59 -7.41
C SER A 248 5.80 13.46 -7.60
N ALA A 249 5.64 14.56 -6.86
CA ALA A 249 4.55 15.50 -7.08
C ALA A 249 4.75 16.24 -8.42
N PRO A 250 3.81 16.18 -9.38
CA PRO A 250 3.93 16.91 -10.63
C PRO A 250 3.99 18.40 -10.36
N ALA A 251 4.97 19.09 -10.98
CA ALA A 251 5.01 20.55 -11.00
C ALA A 251 3.69 21.06 -11.59
N LEU A 252 3.00 21.94 -10.86
CA LEU A 252 1.84 22.66 -11.39
C LEU A 252 2.26 23.43 -12.64
N PRO A 253 1.41 23.52 -13.69
CA PRO A 253 1.70 24.37 -14.83
C PRO A 253 1.91 25.82 -14.34
N GLU A 254 2.93 26.45 -14.89
CA GLU A 254 3.29 27.84 -14.63
C GLU A 254 2.06 28.76 -14.76
N ALA A 255 1.48 29.12 -13.65
CA ALA A 255 0.53 30.21 -13.58
C ALA A 255 1.18 31.35 -12.78
N ALA A 256 1.61 32.36 -13.50
CA ALA A 256 2.03 33.70 -13.07
C ALA A 256 3.31 33.75 -12.20
N ALA A 257 4.41 34.07 -12.89
CA ALA A 257 5.60 34.63 -12.32
C ALA A 257 5.28 35.80 -11.40
N PHE A 258 5.50 35.61 -10.09
CA PHE A 258 5.84 36.71 -9.22
C PHE A 258 7.37 36.65 -9.03
N GLU A 259 8.09 37.40 -9.84
CA GLU A 259 9.48 37.69 -9.62
C GLU A 259 9.61 38.53 -8.35
N SER A 260 9.99 37.89 -7.26
CA SER A 260 10.70 38.54 -6.16
C SER A 260 11.57 37.49 -5.49
N SER A 261 12.84 37.76 -5.46
CA SER A 261 14.00 37.12 -4.87
C SER A 261 13.68 36.21 -3.66
N GLY A 262 13.62 34.89 -3.89
CA GLY A 262 13.41 33.89 -2.87
C GLY A 262 12.58 32.73 -3.42
N GLY A 263 13.20 31.85 -4.25
CA GLY A 263 12.48 30.78 -4.93
C GLY A 263 11.80 29.80 -3.97
N ILE A 264 10.47 29.83 -3.93
CA ILE A 264 9.67 28.82 -3.25
C ILE A 264 9.47 27.66 -4.21
N HIS A 265 10.12 26.52 -3.92
CA HIS A 265 9.82 25.27 -4.61
C HIS A 265 8.60 24.61 -3.95
N ARG A 266 7.42 24.77 -4.56
CA ARG A 266 6.20 24.06 -4.15
C ARG A 266 6.13 22.71 -4.86
N SER A 267 6.20 21.62 -4.12
CA SER A 267 5.79 20.30 -4.56
C SER A 267 4.32 20.09 -4.15
N SER A 268 3.41 19.87 -5.09
CA SER A 268 2.01 20.26 -4.93
C SER A 268 0.95 19.19 -4.81
N GLU A 269 1.21 17.91 -4.62
CA GLU A 269 0.10 16.95 -4.37
C GLU A 269 0.15 16.22 -3.04
N ASP A 270 1.29 16.17 -2.37
CA ASP A 270 1.43 15.50 -1.06
C ASP A 270 1.41 16.44 0.14
N GLY A 271 1.09 17.71 -0.07
CA GLY A 271 1.04 18.69 1.01
C GLY A 271 2.39 19.01 1.66
N PHE A 272 3.52 18.51 1.12
CA PHE A 272 4.86 18.81 1.63
C PHE A 272 5.50 19.94 0.83
N VAL A 273 5.78 21.06 1.49
CA VAL A 273 6.36 22.26 0.86
C VAL A 273 7.73 22.55 1.46
N ARG A 274 8.75 22.69 0.64
CA ARG A 274 10.09 23.10 1.06
C ARG A 274 10.29 24.58 0.72
N TRP A 275 10.55 25.41 1.73
CA TRP A 275 10.76 26.86 1.59
C TRP A 275 12.24 27.25 1.48
N SER A 276 13.18 26.34 1.80
CA SER A 276 14.61 26.58 1.72
C SER A 276 15.33 25.37 1.16
N LYS A 277 16.39 25.59 0.37
CA LYS A 277 17.27 24.53 -0.12
C LYS A 277 18.22 24.02 0.95
N ASP A 278 18.56 24.88 1.91
CA ASP A 278 19.55 24.61 2.95
C ASP A 278 18.87 24.52 4.31
N GLY A 279 19.28 23.54 5.09
CA GLY A 279 19.01 23.43 6.51
C GLY A 279 17.68 22.79 6.92
N GLY A 280 17.53 22.72 8.18
CA GLY A 280 16.53 22.06 8.97
C GLY A 280 17.21 21.04 9.86
N LYS A 281 17.69 21.49 11.03
CA LYS A 281 18.39 20.64 11.98
C LYS A 281 17.47 19.59 12.63
N TYR A 282 16.15 19.88 12.70
CA TYR A 282 15.17 19.03 13.36
C TYR A 282 14.06 18.64 12.39
N ILE A 283 13.70 17.35 12.44
CA ILE A 283 12.49 16.83 11.78
C ILE A 283 11.50 16.49 12.87
N LEU A 284 10.37 17.20 12.89
CA LEU A 284 9.28 17.00 13.82
C LEU A 284 8.15 16.25 13.13
N ARG A 285 7.71 15.11 13.70
CA ARG A 285 6.56 14.39 13.18
C ARG A 285 5.43 14.35 14.20
N PHE A 286 4.24 14.72 13.73
CA PHE A 286 3.00 14.81 14.48
C PHE A 286 2.08 13.67 14.01
N ILE A 287 1.49 12.93 14.94
CA ILE A 287 0.64 11.78 14.61
C ILE A 287 -0.77 12.02 15.15
N GLY A 288 -1.78 11.71 14.30
CA GLY A 288 -3.19 11.76 14.67
C GLY A 288 -3.66 13.15 15.10
N SER A 289 -4.29 13.29 16.26
CA SER A 289 -4.85 14.55 16.76
C SER A 289 -3.81 15.67 16.93
N ASN A 290 -2.55 15.33 17.13
CA ASN A 290 -1.47 16.31 17.27
C ASN A 290 -1.20 17.12 16.00
N THR A 291 -1.62 16.64 14.82
CA THR A 291 -1.49 17.38 13.56
C THR A 291 -2.32 18.65 13.52
N GLY A 292 -3.43 18.71 14.26
CA GLY A 292 -4.34 19.86 14.35
C GLY A 292 -4.08 20.77 15.57
N GLU A 293 -3.20 20.40 16.50
CA GLU A 293 -2.92 21.19 17.68
C GLU A 293 -1.85 22.27 17.46
N PRO A 294 -1.97 23.47 18.08
CA PRO A 294 -1.00 24.53 17.94
C PRO A 294 0.24 24.28 18.83
N VAL A 295 0.90 23.12 18.64
CA VAL A 295 2.02 22.65 19.46
C VAL A 295 3.19 23.63 19.43
N LEU A 296 3.58 24.10 18.23
CA LEU A 296 4.71 25.04 18.08
C LEU A 296 4.44 26.40 18.74
N SER A 297 3.21 26.94 18.60
CA SER A 297 2.84 28.20 19.28
C SER A 297 2.83 28.07 20.79
N ARG A 298 2.45 26.90 21.33
CA ARG A 298 2.52 26.63 22.77
C ARG A 298 3.96 26.52 23.22
N LEU A 299 4.82 25.84 22.46
CA LEU A 299 6.22 25.65 22.78
C LEU A 299 6.95 26.99 22.87
N SER A 300 6.79 27.89 21.88
CA SER A 300 7.46 29.20 21.88
C SER A 300 6.94 30.15 22.98
N ARG A 301 5.77 29.86 23.57
CA ARG A 301 5.27 30.59 24.77
C ARG A 301 5.82 30.06 26.09
N LEU A 302 6.15 28.78 26.13
CA LEU A 302 6.61 28.10 27.35
C LEU A 302 8.13 28.17 27.51
N PHE A 303 8.85 28.19 26.40
CA PHE A 303 10.30 28.18 26.37
C PHE A 303 10.81 29.34 25.48
N ASN A 304 11.97 29.86 25.82
CA ASN A 304 12.61 30.93 25.04
C ASN A 304 13.32 30.34 23.81
N VAL A 305 12.53 29.84 22.84
CA VAL A 305 13.01 29.25 21.60
C VAL A 305 12.29 29.84 20.38
N GLU A 306 13.03 29.94 19.27
CA GLU A 306 12.53 30.40 18.00
C GLU A 306 12.52 29.28 16.98
N PHE A 307 11.54 29.27 16.09
CA PHE A 307 11.39 28.30 15.01
C PHE A 307 11.57 28.93 13.66
N ASN A 308 12.38 28.31 12.83
CA ASN A 308 12.44 28.62 11.42
C ASN A 308 12.04 27.39 10.61
N ILE A 309 10.81 27.37 10.09
CA ILE A 309 10.27 26.23 9.33
C ILE A 309 10.89 26.25 7.94
N ARG A 310 11.55 25.18 7.54
CA ARG A 310 12.22 24.99 6.26
C ARG A 310 11.38 24.21 5.27
N ALA A 311 10.62 23.23 5.76
CA ALA A 311 9.69 22.45 4.98
C ALA A 311 8.59 21.90 5.88
N GLY A 312 7.44 21.53 5.29
CA GLY A 312 6.39 20.86 6.05
C GLY A 312 5.21 20.45 5.22
N GLY A 313 4.42 19.54 5.77
CA GLY A 313 3.20 19.07 5.16
C GLY A 313 2.48 18.05 6.02
N ILE A 314 1.23 17.76 5.65
CA ILE A 314 0.40 16.75 6.28
C ILE A 314 0.08 15.68 5.25
N GLN A 315 0.36 14.42 5.59
CA GLN A 315 -0.03 13.26 4.80
C GLN A 315 -1.27 12.63 5.43
N HIS A 316 -2.33 12.52 4.66
CA HIS A 316 -3.57 11.86 5.07
C HIS A 316 -3.44 10.35 4.80
N LEU A 317 -3.32 9.57 5.87
CA LEU A 317 -3.25 8.11 5.80
C LEU A 317 -4.64 7.50 6.01
N SER A 318 -4.78 6.21 5.70
CA SER A 318 -6.04 5.48 5.88
C SER A 318 -6.54 5.43 7.34
N GLU A 319 -5.64 5.54 8.31
CA GLU A 319 -5.93 5.41 9.76
C GLU A 319 -5.65 6.70 10.56
N GLY A 320 -5.32 7.81 9.89
CA GLY A 320 -5.05 9.09 10.55
C GLY A 320 -4.02 9.92 9.82
N ASP A 321 -3.75 11.10 10.31
CA ASP A 321 -2.85 12.05 9.67
C ASP A 321 -1.45 11.97 10.27
N VAL A 322 -0.43 12.18 9.43
CA VAL A 322 0.97 12.37 9.83
C VAL A 322 1.44 13.72 9.30
N GLY A 323 1.70 14.66 10.22
CA GLY A 323 2.34 15.93 9.91
C GLY A 323 3.86 15.82 10.02
N THR A 324 4.59 16.36 9.07
CA THR A 324 6.06 16.45 9.12
C THR A 324 6.48 17.90 8.95
N LEU A 325 7.34 18.39 9.84
CA LEU A 325 7.99 19.70 9.72
C LEU A 325 9.49 19.52 9.80
N VAL A 326 10.19 20.17 8.87
CA VAL A 326 11.66 20.34 8.91
C VAL A 326 11.93 21.76 9.38
N THR A 327 12.62 21.92 10.49
CA THR A 327 12.77 23.21 11.17
C THR A 327 14.14 23.35 11.82
N ASP A 328 14.62 24.60 11.93
CA ASP A 328 15.64 24.96 12.87
C ASP A 328 14.96 25.43 14.15
N ILE A 329 15.46 25.01 15.28
CA ILE A 329 15.03 25.48 16.61
C ILE A 329 16.25 26.12 17.26
N THR A 330 16.16 27.41 17.60
CA THR A 330 17.24 28.19 18.20
C THR A 330 16.83 28.74 19.54
N GLY A 331 17.78 28.85 20.47
CA GLY A 331 17.57 29.35 21.81
C GLY A 331 18.71 28.97 22.77
N PRO A 332 18.66 29.37 24.05
CA PRO A 332 19.58 28.91 25.09
C PRO A 332 19.59 27.40 25.20
N ALA A 333 20.76 26.78 25.38
CA ALA A 333 20.89 25.32 25.33
C ALA A 333 20.02 24.57 26.35
N ASP A 334 19.85 25.13 27.56
CA ASP A 334 18.98 24.58 28.59
C ASP A 334 17.49 24.67 28.26
N GLU A 335 17.05 25.77 27.63
CA GLU A 335 15.67 25.96 27.16
C GLU A 335 15.38 25.06 25.94
N LEU A 336 16.35 24.93 25.03
CA LEU A 336 16.23 24.03 23.88
C LEU A 336 16.06 22.57 24.33
N GLY A 337 16.86 22.10 25.30
CA GLY A 337 16.73 20.76 25.85
C GLY A 337 15.35 20.49 26.44
N LYS A 338 14.85 21.44 27.29
CA LYS A 338 13.49 21.35 27.86
C LYS A 338 12.40 21.37 26.79
N ALA A 339 12.55 22.20 25.77
CA ALA A 339 11.61 22.31 24.66
C ALA A 339 11.50 21.00 23.88
N LEU A 340 12.62 20.35 23.56
CA LEU A 340 12.64 19.05 22.87
C LEU A 340 11.98 17.96 23.72
N GLN A 341 12.31 17.87 25.01
CA GLN A 341 11.67 16.92 25.95
C GLN A 341 10.17 17.16 26.07
N TRP A 342 9.73 18.44 26.07
CA TRP A 342 8.31 18.75 26.10
C TRP A 342 7.60 18.29 24.83
N LEU A 343 8.20 18.46 23.63
CA LEU A 343 7.66 17.94 22.37
C LEU A 343 7.48 16.42 22.43
N GLU A 344 8.50 15.70 22.87
CA GLU A 344 8.45 14.24 23.03
C GLU A 344 7.37 13.80 24.03
N SER A 345 7.22 14.53 25.15
CA SER A 345 6.16 14.26 26.14
C SER A 345 4.75 14.44 25.59
N ARG A 346 4.59 15.21 24.52
CA ARG A 346 3.34 15.41 23.79
C ARG A 346 3.16 14.43 22.64
N GLY A 347 4.07 13.46 22.48
CA GLY A 347 4.00 12.46 21.42
C GLY A 347 4.46 12.98 20.05
N VAL A 348 5.16 14.12 20.00
CA VAL A 348 5.84 14.58 18.79
C VAL A 348 7.16 13.82 18.69
N ILE A 349 7.42 13.23 17.51
CA ILE A 349 8.69 12.57 17.24
C ILE A 349 9.68 13.64 16.81
N VAL A 350 10.83 13.68 17.47
CA VAL A 350 11.92 14.62 17.16
C VAL A 350 13.12 13.84 16.64
N GLU A 351 13.56 14.16 15.43
CA GLU A 351 14.77 13.60 14.82
C GLU A 351 15.73 14.74 14.49
N ILE A 352 17.04 14.50 14.60
CA ILE A 352 18.09 15.44 14.22
C ILE A 352 18.59 15.04 12.85
N GLU A 353 18.57 15.96 11.88
CA GLU A 353 19.06 15.71 10.52
C GLU A 353 20.58 15.44 10.56
N GLY A 354 21.00 14.22 10.15
CA GLY A 354 22.41 13.80 10.13
C GLY A 354 22.89 12.97 11.33
N GLU A 355 22.12 12.79 12.39
CA GLU A 355 22.42 11.81 13.44
C GLU A 355 21.69 10.50 13.16
N ASN A 356 22.38 9.55 12.53
CA ASN A 356 21.95 8.15 12.50
C ASN A 356 22.12 7.56 13.91
N ARG A 357 21.01 7.32 14.61
CA ARG A 357 20.96 6.39 15.73
C ARG A 357 20.57 4.99 15.29
#